data_22b633cf15d808e08d8dc46ed6584c03
#
_entry.id   22b633cf15d808e08d8dc46ed6584c03
#
_cell.length_a   1.000
_cell.length_b   1.000
_cell.length_c   1.000
_cell.angle_alpha   90.00
_cell.angle_beta   90.00
_cell.angle_gamma   90.00
#
_symmetry.space_group_name_H-M   'P 1'
#
loop_
_entity.id
_entity.type
_entity.pdbx_description
1 polymer ?
#
loop_
_entity_poly.entity_id
_entity_poly.type
_entity_poly.pdbx_seq_one_letter_code
_entity_poly.pdbx_strand_id
1 'polypeptide(L)'
;MDYFKKQLELLKTERAADRQSYQEMTANTTIAEKRANGLTWYPIAIKGSEMGRGDYLIVEVERTTHTDIPHQLRFGSSAVLFSNHDAQHDRLEGTISYQSGNRLKITLPTDELPEWASNGKLGIDLLFDENSYEEMQQALKQAATLYEKTPLIQILTGDRKPTSETLAVPYVNNRLNISQQAAVNNILSANDLAIVHGPPGTGKTTTLVQAIKAIWQQTEKQILVVAPSNTAVDLLSEKLSDEGLNVLRVGNPARVSERLMSLTLDARVAAHTDLKELKRLRKQANEFRDMAHKYKRNFGKAEREQRKALFAEARKIMEQVSNSEQYIMKDVISKAQVITATLVGANHYTVRELEYHTVVIDEAGQALEPACWIPILKAQKVILAGDHQQLPPTIKSEEAARNGLATTLLEKNVLHHPETVTLLEEQYRMHETIMGYSAKVFYENKLKAHQSVAQQLLFDADVPLSFIDTAGCGFEEKLDGTSTSNPEEAAFLIKHLTQLAISLGAQYKAKDFPSIAVISPYKQQVITLKELLEHAPELQPYRDKIAVNTIDSFQGQERDVVYISLTRSNTDNKIGFLSDIRRMNVAMTRARKKLIVIGDSSTLSAFDFYAGFISYAEEQQAYLSAWEFMDI
;
A
#
# COMPACT_ATOMS: atom_id res chain seq x y z
N MET A 1 9.66 -4.15 29.57
CA MET A 1 8.19 -4.05 29.80
C MET A 1 7.60 -2.69 29.46
N ASP A 2 8.29 -1.61 29.74
CA ASP A 2 7.76 -0.24 29.44
C ASP A 2 7.67 0.04 27.93
N TYR A 3 8.54 -0.54 27.12
CA TYR A 3 8.51 -0.39 25.66
C TYR A 3 7.16 -0.76 25.04
N PHE A 4 6.70 -1.99 25.27
CA PHE A 4 5.43 -2.47 24.71
C PHE A 4 4.20 -1.80 25.33
N LYS A 5 4.28 -1.38 26.62
CA LYS A 5 3.21 -0.58 27.23
C LYS A 5 3.05 0.76 26.53
N LYS A 6 4.18 1.44 26.23
CA LYS A 6 4.16 2.69 25.48
C LYS A 6 3.56 2.49 24.10
N GLN A 7 3.97 1.44 23.36
CA GLN A 7 3.41 1.14 22.05
C GLN A 7 1.90 0.85 22.09
N LEU A 8 1.42 0.15 23.12
CA LEU A 8 -0.01 -0.11 23.33
C LEU A 8 -0.79 1.17 23.60
N GLU A 9 -0.24 2.10 24.37
CA GLU A 9 -0.88 3.41 24.63
C GLU A 9 -0.96 4.25 23.36
N LEU A 10 0.14 4.33 22.60
CA LEU A 10 0.18 5.04 21.32
C LEU A 10 -0.81 4.45 20.31
N LEU A 11 -0.90 3.13 20.23
CA LEU A 11 -1.85 2.45 19.36
C LEU A 11 -3.32 2.72 19.77
N LYS A 12 -3.60 2.80 21.07
CA LYS A 12 -4.94 3.15 21.56
C LYS A 12 -5.32 4.59 21.20
N THR A 13 -4.37 5.53 21.33
CA THR A 13 -4.57 6.93 20.96
C THR A 13 -4.84 7.05 19.45
N GLU A 14 -4.06 6.35 18.64
CA GLU A 14 -4.26 6.30 17.18
C GLU A 14 -5.63 5.70 16.81
N ARG A 15 -5.99 4.54 17.39
CA ARG A 15 -7.30 3.90 17.19
C ARG A 15 -8.46 4.83 17.54
N ALA A 16 -8.34 5.57 18.64
CA ALA A 16 -9.37 6.51 19.07
C ALA A 16 -9.53 7.67 18.07
N ALA A 17 -8.42 8.25 17.61
CA ALA A 17 -8.42 9.33 16.62
C ALA A 17 -8.95 8.88 15.26
N ASP A 18 -8.54 7.71 14.79
CA ASP A 18 -9.00 7.15 13.51
C ASP A 18 -10.50 6.80 13.58
N ARG A 19 -10.95 6.24 14.70
CA ARG A 19 -12.38 5.97 14.95
C ARG A 19 -13.19 7.26 15.02
N GLN A 20 -12.69 8.30 15.68
CA GLN A 20 -13.33 9.60 15.74
C GLN A 20 -13.43 10.23 14.35
N SER A 21 -12.34 10.22 13.57
CA SER A 21 -12.33 10.70 12.19
C SER A 21 -13.37 9.96 11.33
N TYR A 22 -13.45 8.62 11.50
CA TYR A 22 -14.46 7.82 10.82
C TYR A 22 -15.88 8.20 11.26
N GLN A 23 -16.12 8.40 12.57
CA GLN A 23 -17.41 8.81 13.10
C GLN A 23 -17.82 10.20 12.60
N GLU A 24 -16.91 11.17 12.57
CA GLU A 24 -17.16 12.50 12.03
C GLU A 24 -17.56 12.45 10.56
N MET A 25 -16.94 11.56 9.78
CA MET A 25 -17.29 11.34 8.38
C MET A 25 -18.61 10.57 8.18
N THR A 26 -19.16 9.93 9.22
CA THR A 26 -20.32 9.04 9.07
C THR A 26 -21.54 9.42 9.91
N ALA A 27 -21.38 10.00 11.09
CA ALA A 27 -22.45 10.14 12.09
C ALA A 27 -23.55 11.17 11.74
N ASN A 28 -23.21 12.26 11.06
CA ASN A 28 -24.17 13.33 10.69
C ASN A 28 -24.23 13.56 9.18
N THR A 29 -23.70 12.63 8.40
CA THR A 29 -23.56 12.75 6.96
C THR A 29 -24.75 12.13 6.24
N THR A 30 -25.31 12.86 5.31
CA THR A 30 -26.33 12.34 4.40
C THR A 30 -25.75 11.22 3.54
N ILE A 31 -26.62 10.35 3.01
CA ILE A 31 -26.19 9.31 2.06
C ILE A 31 -25.45 9.91 0.86
N ALA A 32 -25.82 11.13 0.44
CA ALA A 32 -25.16 11.83 -0.66
C ALA A 32 -23.71 12.20 -0.31
N GLU A 33 -23.48 12.72 0.89
CA GLU A 33 -22.14 13.07 1.39
C GLU A 33 -21.28 11.82 1.64
N LYS A 34 -21.85 10.76 2.27
CA LYS A 34 -21.14 9.48 2.40
C LYS A 34 -20.70 8.92 1.04
N ARG A 35 -21.54 9.04 0.04
CA ARG A 35 -21.24 8.63 -1.34
C ARG A 35 -20.14 9.50 -1.96
N ALA A 36 -20.22 10.83 -1.81
CA ALA A 36 -19.18 11.75 -2.28
C ALA A 36 -17.81 11.45 -1.62
N ASN A 37 -17.82 11.05 -0.34
CA ASN A 37 -16.64 10.62 0.40
C ASN A 37 -16.21 9.17 0.09
N GLY A 38 -16.96 8.46 -0.77
CA GLY A 38 -16.66 7.09 -1.17
C GLY A 38 -16.89 6.03 -0.09
N LEU A 39 -17.65 6.35 0.96
CA LEU A 39 -17.91 5.46 2.10
C LEU A 39 -19.14 4.59 1.91
N THR A 40 -19.97 4.86 0.92
CA THR A 40 -21.19 4.11 0.63
C THR A 40 -21.41 3.88 -0.86
N TRP A 41 -21.98 2.72 -1.18
CA TRP A 41 -22.67 2.46 -2.44
C TRP A 41 -24.17 2.50 -2.19
N TYR A 42 -24.85 3.45 -2.81
CA TYR A 42 -26.29 3.60 -2.70
C TYR A 42 -26.86 4.39 -3.90
N PRO A 43 -27.90 3.91 -4.57
CA PRO A 43 -28.51 2.59 -4.43
C PRO A 43 -27.69 1.48 -5.09
N ILE A 44 -27.91 0.25 -4.63
CA ILE A 44 -27.35 -0.97 -5.25
C ILE A 44 -28.48 -1.92 -5.69
N ALA A 45 -28.16 -2.83 -6.62
CA ALA A 45 -29.03 -3.94 -7.00
C ALA A 45 -28.34 -5.26 -6.68
N ILE A 46 -29.08 -6.21 -6.09
CA ILE A 46 -28.61 -7.60 -5.92
C ILE A 46 -28.66 -8.27 -7.30
N LYS A 47 -27.55 -8.89 -7.70
CA LYS A 47 -27.43 -9.65 -8.96
C LYS A 47 -27.50 -11.14 -8.75
N GLY A 48 -27.15 -11.60 -7.57
CA GLY A 48 -27.20 -13.01 -7.21
C GLY A 48 -26.78 -13.23 -5.77
N SER A 49 -27.04 -14.43 -5.29
CA SER A 49 -26.55 -14.89 -3.99
C SER A 49 -26.10 -16.35 -4.12
N GLU A 50 -25.05 -16.70 -3.41
CA GLU A 50 -24.51 -18.06 -3.36
C GLU A 50 -24.08 -18.40 -1.93
N MET A 51 -24.20 -19.68 -1.55
CA MET A 51 -23.69 -20.11 -0.25
C MET A 51 -22.16 -20.23 -0.32
N GLY A 52 -21.50 -19.53 0.59
CA GLY A 52 -20.08 -19.63 0.83
C GLY A 52 -19.71 -20.81 1.74
N ARG A 53 -18.47 -20.81 2.22
CA ARG A 53 -18.00 -21.78 3.22
C ARG A 53 -18.53 -21.40 4.60
N GLY A 54 -18.86 -22.39 5.44
CA GLY A 54 -19.25 -22.17 6.83
C GLY A 54 -20.63 -21.53 7.03
N ASP A 55 -21.57 -21.81 6.12
CA ASP A 55 -22.95 -21.30 6.17
C ASP A 55 -23.06 -19.76 6.07
N TYR A 56 -22.07 -19.13 5.43
CA TYR A 56 -22.13 -17.70 5.08
C TYR A 56 -22.78 -17.48 3.72
N LEU A 57 -23.62 -16.48 3.61
CA LEU A 57 -24.22 -16.06 2.35
C LEU A 57 -23.31 -15.04 1.66
N ILE A 58 -22.97 -15.31 0.40
CA ILE A 58 -22.25 -14.36 -0.47
C ILE A 58 -23.29 -13.70 -1.37
N VAL A 59 -23.41 -12.38 -1.28
CA VAL A 59 -24.35 -11.59 -2.09
C VAL A 59 -23.57 -10.75 -3.08
N GLU A 60 -23.84 -10.96 -4.38
CA GLU A 60 -23.29 -10.12 -5.44
C GLU A 60 -24.22 -8.92 -5.67
N VAL A 61 -23.64 -7.72 -5.63
CA VAL A 61 -24.35 -6.47 -5.84
C VAL A 61 -23.67 -5.62 -6.90
N GLU A 62 -24.47 -4.78 -7.56
CA GLU A 62 -24.00 -3.82 -8.55
C GLU A 62 -24.47 -2.41 -8.19
N ARG A 63 -23.57 -1.45 -8.33
CA ARG A 63 -23.86 -0.02 -8.20
C ARG A 63 -24.61 0.45 -9.44
N THR A 64 -25.86 0.90 -9.28
CA THR A 64 -26.76 1.23 -10.38
C THR A 64 -26.66 2.68 -10.87
N THR A 65 -26.14 3.56 -10.04
CA THR A 65 -25.99 4.98 -10.33
C THR A 65 -24.68 5.51 -9.74
N HIS A 66 -24.24 6.71 -10.17
CA HIS A 66 -23.02 7.36 -9.64
C HIS A 66 -21.76 6.49 -9.80
N THR A 67 -21.67 5.82 -10.94
CA THR A 67 -20.63 4.85 -11.26
C THR A 67 -19.23 5.46 -11.35
N ASP A 68 -19.15 6.78 -11.57
CA ASP A 68 -17.91 7.53 -11.77
C ASP A 68 -17.30 8.06 -10.45
N ILE A 69 -18.06 8.01 -9.35
CA ILE A 69 -17.57 8.49 -8.05
C ILE A 69 -16.56 7.49 -7.47
N PRO A 70 -15.32 7.91 -7.15
CA PRO A 70 -14.35 7.07 -6.46
C PRO A 70 -14.88 6.58 -5.11
N HIS A 71 -14.48 5.38 -4.71
CA HIS A 71 -14.95 4.81 -3.45
C HIS A 71 -13.83 4.11 -2.68
N GLN A 72 -14.06 3.91 -1.37
CA GLN A 72 -13.14 3.27 -0.44
C GLN A 72 -13.52 1.82 -0.10
N LEU A 73 -14.66 1.34 -0.59
CA LEU A 73 -15.07 -0.07 -0.40
C LEU A 73 -14.09 -0.98 -1.12
N ARG A 74 -13.38 -1.77 -0.34
CA ARG A 74 -12.33 -2.68 -0.83
C ARG A 74 -12.59 -4.07 -0.30
N PHE A 75 -12.04 -5.05 -0.98
CA PHE A 75 -12.03 -6.41 -0.46
C PHE A 75 -11.35 -6.49 0.92
N GLY A 76 -11.87 -7.39 1.75
CA GLY A 76 -11.41 -7.57 3.12
C GLY A 76 -11.90 -6.50 4.09
N SER A 77 -12.51 -5.41 3.59
CA SER A 77 -13.08 -4.38 4.45
C SER A 77 -14.38 -4.87 5.08
N SER A 78 -14.56 -4.55 6.35
CA SER A 78 -15.85 -4.72 7.03
C SER A 78 -16.85 -3.73 6.44
N ALA A 79 -18.05 -4.21 6.13
CA ALA A 79 -19.10 -3.42 5.53
C ALA A 79 -20.46 -3.84 6.06
N VAL A 80 -21.46 -2.99 5.89
CA VAL A 80 -22.83 -3.30 6.29
C VAL A 80 -23.76 -3.17 5.09
N LEU A 81 -24.51 -4.22 4.82
CA LEU A 81 -25.65 -4.17 3.91
C LEU A 81 -26.83 -3.56 4.68
N PHE A 82 -27.48 -2.55 4.13
CA PHE A 82 -28.61 -1.87 4.74
C PHE A 82 -29.75 -1.60 3.76
N SER A 83 -30.96 -1.42 4.30
CA SER A 83 -32.11 -0.89 3.56
C SER A 83 -32.47 0.51 4.03
N ASN A 84 -32.83 1.39 3.13
CA ASN A 84 -33.31 2.73 3.48
C ASN A 84 -34.75 2.76 4.04
N HIS A 85 -35.43 1.61 4.08
CA HIS A 85 -36.75 1.49 4.69
C HIS A 85 -36.66 1.75 6.19
N ASP A 86 -35.71 1.10 6.88
CA ASP A 86 -35.29 1.41 8.26
C ASP A 86 -33.77 1.33 8.38
N ALA A 87 -33.08 2.43 8.05
CA ALA A 87 -31.62 2.46 7.99
C ALA A 87 -30.91 2.24 9.34
N GLN A 88 -31.65 2.23 10.45
CA GLN A 88 -31.11 1.96 11.78
C GLN A 88 -31.18 0.47 12.15
N HIS A 89 -32.25 -0.21 11.77
CA HIS A 89 -32.51 -1.60 12.16
C HIS A 89 -32.30 -2.58 11.01
N ASP A 90 -32.61 -2.19 9.76
CA ASP A 90 -32.43 -3.01 8.56
C ASP A 90 -30.97 -3.02 8.12
N ARG A 91 -30.10 -3.61 8.94
CA ARG A 91 -28.64 -3.66 8.75
C ARG A 91 -28.09 -5.04 9.04
N LEU A 92 -27.16 -5.48 8.20
CA LEU A 92 -26.45 -6.74 8.37
C LEU A 92 -24.96 -6.54 8.05
N GLU A 93 -24.13 -6.75 9.05
CA GLU A 93 -22.67 -6.62 8.90
C GLU A 93 -22.08 -7.82 8.16
N GLY A 94 -21.06 -7.56 7.39
CA GLY A 94 -20.34 -8.56 6.63
C GLY A 94 -18.97 -8.07 6.18
N THR A 95 -18.34 -8.87 5.33
CA THR A 95 -17.03 -8.56 4.78
C THR A 95 -17.10 -8.53 3.26
N ILE A 96 -16.49 -7.53 2.65
CA ILE A 96 -16.39 -7.43 1.20
C ILE A 96 -15.45 -8.53 0.70
N SER A 97 -15.98 -9.51 -0.03
CA SER A 97 -15.23 -10.66 -0.53
C SER A 97 -14.87 -10.59 -2.02
N TYR A 98 -15.29 -9.55 -2.71
CA TYR A 98 -14.91 -9.24 -4.09
C TYR A 98 -15.28 -7.79 -4.42
N GLN A 99 -14.47 -7.12 -5.24
CA GLN A 99 -14.79 -5.81 -5.80
C GLN A 99 -14.07 -5.65 -7.15
N SER A 100 -14.79 -5.30 -8.18
CA SER A 100 -14.26 -4.96 -9.51
C SER A 100 -15.20 -4.00 -10.22
N GLY A 101 -14.71 -2.83 -10.58
CA GLY A 101 -15.51 -1.78 -11.19
C GLY A 101 -16.74 -1.42 -10.34
N ASN A 102 -17.94 -1.63 -10.88
CA ASN A 102 -19.21 -1.35 -10.23
C ASN A 102 -19.88 -2.58 -9.59
N ARG A 103 -19.16 -3.71 -9.49
CA ARG A 103 -19.62 -4.95 -8.86
C ARG A 103 -18.84 -5.23 -7.58
N LEU A 104 -19.55 -5.76 -6.60
CA LEU A 104 -19.02 -6.12 -5.29
C LEU A 104 -19.73 -7.36 -4.78
N LYS A 105 -18.99 -8.24 -4.09
CA LYS A 105 -19.57 -9.33 -3.30
C LYS A 105 -19.36 -9.04 -1.82
N ILE A 106 -20.42 -9.19 -1.04
CA ILE A 106 -20.35 -9.11 0.43
C ILE A 106 -20.71 -10.49 0.99
N THR A 107 -19.88 -10.97 1.91
CA THR A 107 -20.09 -12.20 2.66
C THR A 107 -20.76 -11.86 3.98
N LEU A 108 -21.92 -12.40 4.21
CA LEU A 108 -22.79 -12.12 5.34
C LEU A 108 -22.87 -13.34 6.26
N PRO A 109 -22.88 -13.18 7.62
CA PRO A 109 -22.97 -14.29 8.58
C PRO A 109 -24.42 -14.75 8.75
N THR A 110 -25.03 -15.16 7.65
CA THR A 110 -26.39 -15.69 7.58
C THR A 110 -26.47 -16.70 6.43
N ASP A 111 -27.44 -17.57 6.47
CA ASP A 111 -27.74 -18.56 5.44
C ASP A 111 -28.77 -18.07 4.41
N GLU A 112 -29.56 -17.05 4.76
CA GLU A 112 -30.57 -16.46 3.88
C GLU A 112 -30.55 -14.93 3.96
N LEU A 113 -31.00 -14.27 2.87
CA LEU A 113 -31.19 -12.83 2.85
C LEU A 113 -32.33 -12.45 3.81
N PRO A 114 -32.16 -11.43 4.67
CA PRO A 114 -33.22 -10.93 5.52
C PRO A 114 -34.44 -10.46 4.71
N GLU A 115 -35.65 -10.60 5.27
CA GLU A 115 -36.88 -10.19 4.60
C GLU A 115 -36.87 -8.72 4.16
N TRP A 116 -36.24 -7.85 4.96
CA TRP A 116 -36.11 -6.42 4.63
C TRP A 116 -35.23 -6.15 3.39
N ALA A 117 -34.40 -7.11 2.95
CA ALA A 117 -33.61 -6.95 1.73
C ALA A 117 -34.47 -6.86 0.46
N SER A 118 -35.74 -7.24 0.53
CA SER A 118 -36.73 -7.04 -0.53
C SER A 118 -37.47 -5.69 -0.42
N ASN A 119 -37.31 -4.97 0.67
CA ASN A 119 -38.02 -3.73 0.98
C ASN A 119 -37.07 -2.50 0.87
N GLY A 120 -37.52 -1.48 0.16
CA GLY A 120 -36.78 -0.24 0.01
C GLY A 120 -35.60 -0.34 -0.96
N LYS A 121 -34.71 0.67 -0.91
CA LYS A 121 -33.47 0.71 -1.68
C LYS A 121 -32.32 0.25 -0.80
N LEU A 122 -31.53 -0.67 -1.30
CA LEU A 122 -30.39 -1.22 -0.60
C LEU A 122 -29.11 -0.37 -0.81
N GLY A 123 -28.24 -0.42 0.17
CA GLY A 123 -26.91 0.18 0.11
C GLY A 123 -25.88 -0.65 0.88
N ILE A 124 -24.61 -0.32 0.66
CA ILE A 124 -23.48 -0.87 1.43
C ILE A 124 -22.66 0.28 1.96
N ASP A 125 -22.54 0.35 3.30
CA ASP A 125 -21.66 1.28 4.01
C ASP A 125 -20.36 0.58 4.39
N LEU A 126 -19.22 1.26 4.23
CA LEU A 126 -17.94 0.83 4.77
C LEU A 126 -17.98 0.95 6.31
N LEU A 127 -17.44 -0.03 7.01
CA LEU A 127 -17.27 0.01 8.46
C LEU A 127 -15.81 0.32 8.83
N PHE A 128 -15.61 0.75 10.06
CA PHE A 128 -14.29 0.96 10.63
C PHE A 128 -13.52 -0.37 10.75
N ASP A 129 -12.21 -0.36 10.44
CA ASP A 129 -11.37 -1.57 10.50
C ASP A 129 -10.87 -1.82 11.94
N GLU A 130 -11.76 -2.32 12.79
CA GLU A 130 -11.42 -2.71 14.16
C GLU A 130 -10.44 -3.89 14.18
N ASN A 131 -10.55 -4.82 13.25
CA ASN A 131 -9.78 -6.05 13.25
C ASN A 131 -8.26 -5.80 13.16
N SER A 132 -7.83 -4.87 12.32
CA SER A 132 -6.40 -4.56 12.20
C SER A 132 -5.82 -4.00 13.50
N TYR A 133 -6.57 -3.18 14.24
CA TYR A 133 -6.15 -2.67 15.55
C TYR A 133 -6.10 -3.77 16.62
N GLU A 134 -7.04 -4.70 16.59
CA GLU A 134 -7.06 -5.85 17.52
C GLU A 134 -5.87 -6.77 17.28
N GLU A 135 -5.56 -7.09 16.03
CA GLU A 135 -4.39 -7.91 15.65
C GLU A 135 -3.08 -7.25 16.10
N MET A 136 -2.90 -5.95 15.84
CA MET A 136 -1.74 -5.18 16.30
C MET A 136 -1.63 -5.18 17.83
N GLN A 137 -2.75 -4.97 18.53
CA GLN A 137 -2.78 -4.98 20.00
C GLN A 137 -2.43 -6.35 20.58
N GLN A 138 -2.93 -7.43 19.99
CA GLN A 138 -2.61 -8.80 20.40
C GLN A 138 -1.14 -9.10 20.17
N ALA A 139 -0.58 -8.72 19.02
CA ALA A 139 0.84 -8.92 18.72
C ALA A 139 1.75 -8.19 19.72
N LEU A 140 1.44 -6.93 20.07
CA LEU A 140 2.20 -6.20 21.09
C LEU A 140 2.15 -6.87 22.49
N LYS A 141 0.98 -7.36 22.90
CA LYS A 141 0.82 -8.10 24.18
C LYS A 141 1.62 -9.41 24.17
N GLN A 142 1.58 -10.14 23.06
CA GLN A 142 2.33 -11.37 22.89
C GLN A 142 3.84 -11.11 22.88
N ALA A 143 4.31 -10.07 22.17
CA ALA A 143 5.71 -9.65 22.19
C ALA A 143 6.19 -9.29 23.60
N ALA A 144 5.38 -8.57 24.38
CA ALA A 144 5.68 -8.24 25.77
C ALA A 144 5.82 -9.50 26.65
N THR A 145 4.97 -10.51 26.43
CA THR A 145 5.00 -11.78 27.19
C THR A 145 6.22 -12.64 26.81
N LEU A 146 6.62 -12.59 25.55
CA LEU A 146 7.75 -13.39 25.02
C LEU A 146 9.10 -12.68 25.14
N TYR A 147 9.14 -11.43 25.57
CA TYR A 147 10.32 -10.56 25.58
C TYR A 147 11.56 -11.24 26.22
N GLU A 148 11.42 -11.83 27.42
CA GLU A 148 12.55 -12.44 28.11
C GLU A 148 12.98 -13.78 27.49
N LYS A 149 12.11 -14.41 26.71
CA LYS A 149 12.33 -15.75 26.14
C LYS A 149 12.82 -15.72 24.71
N THR A 150 12.64 -14.59 24.01
CA THR A 150 12.91 -14.50 22.57
C THR A 150 13.99 -13.45 22.29
N PRO A 151 15.24 -13.89 22.01
CA PRO A 151 16.36 -12.99 21.72
C PRO A 151 16.05 -11.97 20.62
N LEU A 152 15.34 -12.38 19.57
CA LEU A 152 14.96 -11.50 18.45
C LEU A 152 14.15 -10.28 18.92
N ILE A 153 13.24 -10.44 19.88
CA ILE A 153 12.46 -9.32 20.43
C ILE A 153 13.38 -8.35 21.15
N GLN A 154 14.34 -8.84 21.96
CA GLN A 154 15.32 -7.99 22.66
C GLN A 154 16.25 -7.24 21.69
N ILE A 155 16.60 -7.88 20.57
CA ILE A 155 17.39 -7.24 19.51
C ILE A 155 16.59 -6.09 18.91
N LEU A 156 15.36 -6.35 18.48
CA LEU A 156 14.52 -5.35 17.82
C LEU A 156 14.10 -4.18 18.73
N THR A 157 14.10 -4.37 20.04
CA THR A 157 13.90 -3.29 21.04
C THR A 157 15.18 -2.56 21.44
N GLY A 158 16.35 -3.01 20.97
CA GLY A 158 17.64 -2.39 21.23
C GLY A 158 18.35 -2.87 22.50
N ASP A 159 17.81 -3.87 23.20
CA ASP A 159 18.34 -4.36 24.49
C ASP A 159 19.39 -5.47 24.32
N ARG A 160 19.55 -5.99 23.12
CA ARG A 160 20.51 -7.03 22.77
C ARG A 160 21.12 -6.78 21.39
N LYS A 161 22.40 -7.11 21.21
CA LYS A 161 23.05 -7.02 19.91
C LYS A 161 22.68 -8.20 19.00
N PRO A 162 22.47 -7.97 17.70
CA PRO A 162 22.32 -9.03 16.72
C PRO A 162 23.61 -9.81 16.51
N THR A 163 23.48 -11.01 15.96
CA THR A 163 24.60 -11.88 15.67
C THR A 163 24.68 -12.20 14.18
N SER A 164 25.88 -12.50 13.72
CA SER A 164 26.14 -12.90 12.34
C SER A 164 27.25 -13.92 12.25
N GLU A 165 27.25 -14.70 11.19
CA GLU A 165 28.29 -15.68 10.88
C GLU A 165 29.02 -15.32 9.59
N THR A 166 30.31 -15.66 9.51
CA THR A 166 31.05 -15.45 8.27
C THR A 166 30.64 -16.48 7.24
N LEU A 167 30.23 -16.03 6.07
CA LEU A 167 29.89 -16.95 4.97
C LEU A 167 31.15 -17.69 4.50
N ALA A 168 31.06 -19.02 4.40
CA ALA A 168 32.15 -19.83 3.85
C ALA A 168 32.47 -19.49 2.39
N VAL A 169 31.43 -19.16 1.60
CA VAL A 169 31.54 -18.69 0.22
C VAL A 169 30.63 -17.48 0.06
N PRO A 170 31.17 -16.32 -0.33
CA PRO A 170 30.35 -15.15 -0.61
C PRO A 170 29.37 -15.41 -1.76
N TYR A 171 28.16 -14.87 -1.63
CA TYR A 171 27.18 -14.86 -2.72
C TYR A 171 27.64 -13.91 -3.83
N VAL A 172 27.66 -14.40 -5.06
CA VAL A 172 28.01 -13.61 -6.25
C VAL A 172 26.91 -13.74 -7.29
N ASN A 173 26.46 -12.60 -7.81
CA ASN A 173 25.47 -12.54 -8.89
C ASN A 173 25.78 -11.36 -9.82
N ASN A 174 26.13 -11.64 -11.07
CA ASN A 174 26.53 -10.63 -12.04
C ASN A 174 25.40 -9.65 -12.45
N ARG A 175 24.16 -9.93 -12.06
CA ARG A 175 23.02 -9.01 -12.26
C ARG A 175 22.91 -7.95 -11.16
N LEU A 176 23.68 -8.07 -10.09
CA LEU A 176 23.70 -7.15 -8.96
C LEU A 176 24.96 -6.31 -8.96
N ASN A 177 24.82 -5.03 -8.60
CA ASN A 177 25.97 -4.17 -8.34
C ASN A 177 26.65 -4.51 -7.00
N ILE A 178 27.75 -3.84 -6.70
CA ILE A 178 28.57 -4.12 -5.52
C ILE A 178 27.76 -3.94 -4.22
N SER A 179 27.01 -2.85 -4.08
CA SER A 179 26.22 -2.58 -2.85
C SER A 179 25.04 -3.53 -2.69
N GLN A 180 24.42 -3.93 -3.80
CA GLN A 180 23.36 -4.93 -3.81
C GLN A 180 23.89 -6.33 -3.42
N GLN A 181 25.06 -6.73 -3.94
CA GLN A 181 25.71 -7.97 -3.54
C GLN A 181 26.12 -7.95 -2.06
N ALA A 182 26.64 -6.82 -1.58
CA ALA A 182 26.97 -6.66 -0.17
C ALA A 182 25.72 -6.81 0.72
N ALA A 183 24.57 -6.25 0.31
CA ALA A 183 23.31 -6.41 1.02
C ALA A 183 22.86 -7.88 1.07
N VAL A 184 22.94 -8.61 -0.04
CA VAL A 184 22.60 -10.05 -0.05
C VAL A 184 23.53 -10.83 0.87
N ASN A 185 24.86 -10.57 0.82
CA ASN A 185 25.82 -11.24 1.71
C ASN A 185 25.55 -10.92 3.19
N ASN A 186 25.25 -9.68 3.53
CA ASN A 186 24.86 -9.28 4.89
C ASN A 186 23.59 -10.03 5.35
N ILE A 187 22.58 -10.12 4.49
CA ILE A 187 21.37 -10.89 4.77
C ILE A 187 21.70 -12.36 5.03
N LEU A 188 22.52 -12.97 4.21
CA LEU A 188 22.86 -14.40 4.35
C LEU A 188 23.68 -14.68 5.60
N SER A 189 24.59 -13.79 5.97
CA SER A 189 25.45 -13.91 7.17
C SER A 189 24.72 -13.64 8.48
N ALA A 190 23.65 -12.85 8.47
CA ALA A 190 22.90 -12.49 9.66
C ALA A 190 22.15 -13.70 10.23
N ASN A 191 22.23 -13.92 11.57
CA ASN A 191 21.44 -14.92 12.26
C ASN A 191 20.06 -14.41 12.65
N ASP A 192 19.98 -13.12 13.05
CA ASP A 192 18.80 -12.53 13.69
C ASP A 192 18.19 -11.39 12.86
N LEU A 193 19.01 -10.38 12.53
CA LEU A 193 18.57 -9.14 11.90
C LEU A 193 19.51 -8.71 10.78
N ALA A 194 18.93 -8.35 9.63
CA ALA A 194 19.61 -7.61 8.58
C ALA A 194 18.73 -6.45 8.08
N ILE A 195 19.34 -5.34 7.74
CA ILE A 195 18.65 -4.13 7.28
C ILE A 195 19.18 -3.73 5.90
N VAL A 196 18.27 -3.59 4.95
CA VAL A 196 18.55 -3.05 3.62
C VAL A 196 17.99 -1.63 3.53
N HIS A 197 18.88 -0.64 3.62
CA HIS A 197 18.51 0.74 3.37
C HIS A 197 18.59 1.01 1.87
N GLY A 198 17.42 1.13 1.24
CA GLY A 198 17.29 1.27 -0.20
C GLY A 198 16.71 2.61 -0.63
N PRO A 199 17.55 3.63 -0.88
CA PRO A 199 17.12 4.90 -1.46
C PRO A 199 16.34 4.73 -2.77
N PRO A 200 15.65 5.79 -3.24
CA PRO A 200 14.87 5.74 -4.47
C PRO A 200 15.71 5.30 -5.68
N GLY A 201 15.19 4.35 -6.45
CA GLY A 201 15.83 3.90 -7.70
C GLY A 201 17.02 2.94 -7.54
N THR A 202 17.38 2.53 -6.31
CA THR A 202 18.56 1.67 -6.06
C THR A 202 18.32 0.18 -6.29
N GLY A 203 17.14 -0.23 -6.72
CA GLY A 203 16.84 -1.64 -6.99
C GLY A 203 16.63 -2.49 -5.72
N LYS A 204 16.11 -1.89 -4.64
CA LYS A 204 15.76 -2.58 -3.39
C LYS A 204 14.99 -3.87 -3.62
N THR A 205 13.91 -3.83 -4.41
CA THR A 205 13.09 -5.00 -4.73
C THR A 205 13.88 -6.09 -5.45
N THR A 206 14.72 -5.73 -6.40
CA THR A 206 15.61 -6.67 -7.12
C THR A 206 16.58 -7.35 -6.15
N THR A 207 17.18 -6.58 -5.25
CA THR A 207 18.10 -7.08 -4.22
C THR A 207 17.39 -8.07 -3.29
N LEU A 208 16.19 -7.71 -2.79
CA LEU A 208 15.39 -8.58 -1.92
C LEU A 208 15.00 -9.89 -2.60
N VAL A 209 14.56 -9.83 -3.84
CA VAL A 209 14.18 -11.03 -4.61
C VAL A 209 15.35 -12.00 -4.74
N GLN A 210 16.56 -11.50 -5.03
CA GLN A 210 17.76 -12.34 -5.10
C GLN A 210 18.16 -12.86 -3.70
N ALA A 211 18.04 -12.05 -2.65
CA ALA A 211 18.30 -12.49 -1.28
C ALA A 211 17.34 -13.61 -0.84
N ILE A 212 16.05 -13.46 -1.09
CA ILE A 212 15.02 -14.46 -0.75
C ILE A 212 15.28 -15.77 -1.48
N LYS A 213 15.64 -15.69 -2.76
CA LYS A 213 16.03 -16.87 -3.56
C LYS A 213 17.25 -17.57 -2.97
N ALA A 214 18.28 -16.81 -2.59
CA ALA A 214 19.48 -17.35 -1.97
C ALA A 214 19.22 -17.97 -0.59
N ILE A 215 18.38 -17.34 0.25
CA ILE A 215 17.96 -17.92 1.54
C ILE A 215 17.26 -19.25 1.32
N TRP A 216 16.31 -19.33 0.38
CA TRP A 216 15.63 -20.57 0.06
C TRP A 216 16.62 -21.66 -0.37
N GLN A 217 17.56 -21.33 -1.26
CA GLN A 217 18.57 -22.28 -1.73
C GLN A 217 19.47 -22.82 -0.61
N GLN A 218 19.74 -22.02 0.42
CA GLN A 218 20.57 -22.43 1.56
C GLN A 218 19.79 -23.21 2.62
N THR A 219 18.54 -22.85 2.88
CA THR A 219 17.81 -23.37 4.05
C THR A 219 16.73 -24.37 3.70
N GLU A 220 16.22 -24.32 2.48
CA GLU A 220 15.01 -25.03 2.01
C GLU A 220 13.78 -24.83 2.93
N LYS A 221 13.81 -23.75 3.73
CA LYS A 221 12.73 -23.41 4.69
C LYS A 221 11.83 -22.31 4.12
N GLN A 222 10.55 -22.44 4.40
CA GLN A 222 9.53 -21.48 3.97
C GLN A 222 9.81 -20.06 4.49
N ILE A 223 9.67 -19.07 3.63
CA ILE A 223 9.94 -17.66 3.91
C ILE A 223 8.62 -16.88 3.85
N LEU A 224 8.37 -16.01 4.84
CA LEU A 224 7.27 -15.05 4.82
C LEU A 224 7.78 -13.70 4.36
N VAL A 225 7.14 -13.13 3.33
CA VAL A 225 7.44 -11.82 2.77
C VAL A 225 6.23 -10.92 2.93
N VAL A 226 6.39 -9.80 3.60
CA VAL A 226 5.28 -8.89 3.90
C VAL A 226 5.62 -7.44 3.56
N ALA A 227 4.57 -6.65 3.32
CA ALA A 227 4.67 -5.21 3.15
C ALA A 227 3.40 -4.52 3.68
N PRO A 228 3.44 -3.20 3.96
CA PRO A 228 2.28 -2.47 4.46
C PRO A 228 1.14 -2.34 3.44
N SER A 229 1.43 -2.37 2.15
CA SER A 229 0.43 -2.21 1.10
C SER A 229 0.29 -3.45 0.21
N ASN A 230 -0.93 -3.70 -0.30
CA ASN A 230 -1.17 -4.77 -1.28
C ASN A 230 -0.34 -4.58 -2.54
N THR A 231 -0.19 -3.35 -3.03
CA THR A 231 0.58 -3.05 -4.24
C THR A 231 2.05 -3.48 -4.11
N ALA A 232 2.68 -3.23 -2.95
CA ALA A 232 4.05 -3.66 -2.70
C ALA A 232 4.17 -5.19 -2.61
N VAL A 233 3.22 -5.85 -1.92
CA VAL A 233 3.18 -7.32 -1.84
C VAL A 233 2.99 -7.95 -3.21
N ASP A 234 2.12 -7.37 -4.03
CA ASP A 234 1.81 -7.88 -5.37
C ASP A 234 3.03 -7.78 -6.30
N LEU A 235 3.74 -6.66 -6.28
CA LEU A 235 4.99 -6.48 -7.03
C LEU A 235 6.07 -7.50 -6.62
N LEU A 236 6.23 -7.74 -5.32
CA LEU A 236 7.16 -8.75 -4.81
C LEU A 236 6.75 -10.15 -5.23
N SER A 237 5.46 -10.48 -5.12
CA SER A 237 4.92 -11.79 -5.51
C SER A 237 5.19 -12.10 -6.98
N GLU A 238 4.97 -11.11 -7.85
CA GLU A 238 5.26 -11.23 -9.28
C GLU A 238 6.74 -11.47 -9.53
N LYS A 239 7.61 -10.62 -9.00
CA LYS A 239 9.07 -10.73 -9.20
C LYS A 239 9.66 -12.00 -8.62
N LEU A 240 9.20 -12.47 -7.47
CA LEU A 240 9.62 -13.75 -6.89
C LEU A 240 9.18 -14.94 -7.76
N SER A 241 7.96 -14.89 -8.29
CA SER A 241 7.46 -15.90 -9.22
C SER A 241 8.22 -15.89 -10.55
N ASP A 242 8.62 -14.71 -11.06
CA ASP A 242 9.45 -14.56 -12.27
C ASP A 242 10.84 -15.19 -12.11
N GLU A 243 11.39 -15.17 -10.90
CA GLU A 243 12.65 -15.84 -10.58
C GLU A 243 12.50 -17.36 -10.34
N GLY A 244 11.30 -17.90 -10.55
CA GLY A 244 11.02 -19.34 -10.51
C GLY A 244 10.71 -19.89 -9.13
N LEU A 245 10.45 -19.04 -8.15
CA LEU A 245 10.02 -19.46 -6.81
C LEU A 245 8.54 -19.84 -6.78
N ASN A 246 8.19 -20.87 -6.02
CA ASN A 246 6.81 -21.24 -5.77
C ASN A 246 6.20 -20.29 -4.71
N VAL A 247 5.56 -19.21 -5.18
CA VAL A 247 4.98 -18.15 -4.34
C VAL A 247 3.51 -18.43 -4.09
N LEU A 248 3.08 -18.28 -2.83
CA LEU A 248 1.67 -18.26 -2.44
C LEU A 248 1.29 -16.88 -1.92
N ARG A 249 0.38 -16.21 -2.62
CA ARG A 249 -0.15 -14.91 -2.21
C ARG A 249 -1.36 -15.11 -1.29
N VAL A 250 -1.19 -14.79 -0.01
CA VAL A 250 -2.24 -14.81 1.01
C VAL A 250 -2.84 -13.41 1.18
N GLY A 251 -4.15 -13.32 1.17
CA GLY A 251 -4.91 -12.08 1.17
C GLY A 251 -5.49 -11.77 -0.20
N ASN A 252 -5.91 -10.55 -0.41
CA ASN A 252 -6.84 -10.22 -1.49
C ASN A 252 -6.28 -10.18 -2.91
N PRO A 253 -6.86 -10.91 -3.86
CA PRO A 253 -6.53 -10.84 -5.28
C PRO A 253 -7.27 -9.78 -6.11
N ALA A 254 -8.12 -8.94 -5.54
CA ALA A 254 -9.07 -8.10 -6.32
C ALA A 254 -8.47 -6.95 -7.15
N ARG A 255 -7.14 -6.74 -7.16
CA ARG A 255 -6.45 -5.74 -7.99
C ARG A 255 -5.30 -6.32 -8.80
N VAL A 256 -5.31 -7.59 -9.01
CA VAL A 256 -4.17 -8.37 -9.45
C VAL A 256 -4.30 -8.71 -10.93
N SER A 257 -3.18 -8.57 -11.67
CA SER A 257 -3.08 -9.08 -13.03
C SER A 257 -3.47 -10.57 -13.07
N GLU A 258 -3.96 -11.05 -14.21
CA GLU A 258 -4.38 -12.43 -14.41
C GLU A 258 -3.31 -13.45 -13.95
N ARG A 259 -2.04 -13.10 -14.09
CA ARG A 259 -0.88 -13.87 -13.63
C ARG A 259 -0.81 -13.99 -12.10
N LEU A 260 -1.03 -12.90 -11.38
CA LEU A 260 -1.00 -12.90 -9.92
C LEU A 260 -2.22 -13.63 -9.34
N MET A 261 -3.37 -13.63 -10.03
CA MET A 261 -4.52 -14.43 -9.62
C MET A 261 -4.16 -15.91 -9.51
N SER A 262 -3.29 -16.42 -10.38
CA SER A 262 -2.79 -17.80 -10.31
C SER A 262 -1.94 -18.11 -9.07
N LEU A 263 -1.39 -17.11 -8.41
CA LEU A 263 -0.60 -17.23 -7.18
C LEU A 263 -1.44 -17.23 -5.91
N THR A 264 -2.72 -16.90 -6.00
CA THR A 264 -3.62 -16.85 -4.84
C THR A 264 -3.97 -18.24 -4.34
N LEU A 265 -4.24 -18.35 -3.03
CA LEU A 265 -4.65 -19.61 -2.43
C LEU A 265 -5.89 -20.19 -3.12
N ASP A 266 -6.89 -19.34 -3.38
CA ASP A 266 -8.13 -19.78 -4.02
C ASP A 266 -7.91 -20.34 -5.42
N ALA A 267 -7.09 -19.67 -6.24
CA ALA A 267 -6.79 -20.16 -7.59
C ALA A 267 -5.98 -21.47 -7.56
N ARG A 268 -5.02 -21.60 -6.63
CA ARG A 268 -4.22 -22.83 -6.49
C ARG A 268 -5.04 -24.00 -5.95
N VAL A 269 -5.93 -23.75 -5.01
CA VAL A 269 -6.92 -24.73 -4.56
C VAL A 269 -7.83 -25.12 -5.71
N ALA A 270 -8.28 -24.15 -6.54
CA ALA A 270 -9.10 -24.40 -7.71
C ALA A 270 -8.41 -25.22 -8.80
N ALA A 271 -7.09 -25.14 -8.91
CA ALA A 271 -6.28 -25.90 -9.86
C ALA A 271 -5.83 -27.27 -9.32
N HIS A 272 -6.10 -27.58 -8.04
CA HIS A 272 -5.68 -28.85 -7.43
C HIS A 272 -6.37 -30.06 -8.06
N THR A 273 -5.64 -31.15 -8.24
CA THR A 273 -6.14 -32.37 -8.92
C THR A 273 -7.39 -32.95 -8.26
N ASP A 274 -7.46 -32.90 -6.94
CA ASP A 274 -8.53 -33.50 -6.14
C ASP A 274 -9.82 -32.65 -6.11
N LEU A 275 -9.81 -31.44 -6.71
CA LEU A 275 -10.99 -30.56 -6.72
C LEU A 275 -12.18 -31.17 -7.49
N LYS A 276 -11.91 -32.02 -8.50
CA LYS A 276 -12.98 -32.71 -9.25
C LYS A 276 -13.79 -33.63 -8.34
N GLU A 277 -13.12 -34.36 -7.47
CA GLU A 277 -13.77 -35.24 -6.49
C GLU A 277 -14.58 -34.45 -5.47
N LEU A 278 -14.05 -33.33 -4.97
CA LEU A 278 -14.77 -32.42 -4.09
C LEU A 278 -16.06 -31.87 -4.71
N LYS A 279 -16.01 -31.46 -5.96
CA LYS A 279 -17.20 -30.98 -6.68
C LYS A 279 -18.27 -32.10 -6.81
N ARG A 280 -17.84 -33.33 -7.03
CA ARG A 280 -18.72 -34.49 -7.06
C ARG A 280 -19.40 -34.74 -5.72
N LEU A 281 -18.63 -34.71 -4.63
CA LEU A 281 -19.14 -34.91 -3.27
C LEU A 281 -20.11 -33.79 -2.86
N ARG A 282 -19.81 -32.54 -3.17
CA ARG A 282 -20.74 -31.40 -2.92
C ARG A 282 -22.05 -31.57 -3.68
N LYS A 283 -21.98 -31.96 -4.95
CA LYS A 283 -23.17 -32.21 -5.74
C LYS A 283 -24.02 -33.32 -5.09
N GLN A 284 -23.40 -34.39 -4.67
CA GLN A 284 -24.08 -35.50 -3.99
C GLN A 284 -24.73 -35.07 -2.67
N ALA A 285 -24.04 -34.26 -1.85
CA ALA A 285 -24.60 -33.70 -0.62
C ALA A 285 -25.82 -32.80 -0.89
N ASN A 286 -25.77 -31.98 -1.94
CA ASN A 286 -26.90 -31.15 -2.33
C ASN A 286 -28.10 -32.00 -2.84
N GLU A 287 -27.83 -33.06 -3.58
CA GLU A 287 -28.90 -34.01 -4.02
C GLU A 287 -29.61 -34.63 -2.81
N PHE A 288 -28.87 -35.02 -1.74
CA PHE A 288 -29.48 -35.50 -0.50
C PHE A 288 -30.30 -34.42 0.22
N ARG A 289 -29.82 -33.16 0.24
CA ARG A 289 -30.58 -32.04 0.81
C ARG A 289 -31.83 -31.73 0.02
N ASP A 290 -31.76 -31.73 -1.30
CA ASP A 290 -32.91 -31.51 -2.18
C ASP A 290 -33.95 -32.62 -2.01
N MET A 291 -33.52 -33.87 -1.90
CA MET A 291 -34.42 -34.99 -1.58
C MET A 291 -35.09 -34.81 -0.21
N ALA A 292 -34.37 -34.30 0.79
CA ALA A 292 -34.91 -34.03 2.12
C ALA A 292 -35.92 -32.88 2.14
N HIS A 293 -35.77 -31.89 1.23
CA HIS A 293 -36.66 -30.73 1.09
C HIS A 293 -37.87 -30.98 0.19
N LYS A 294 -37.92 -32.08 -0.59
CA LYS A 294 -39.04 -32.37 -1.44
C LYS A 294 -40.34 -32.47 -0.62
N TYR A 295 -41.29 -31.62 -0.97
CA TYR A 295 -42.60 -31.59 -0.37
C TYR A 295 -43.34 -32.94 -0.56
N LYS A 296 -43.89 -33.52 0.52
CA LYS A 296 -44.73 -34.68 0.51
C LYS A 296 -46.11 -34.31 1.10
N ARG A 297 -47.19 -34.69 0.41
CA ARG A 297 -48.58 -34.39 0.83
C ARG A 297 -48.95 -35.01 2.19
N ASN A 298 -48.38 -36.18 2.53
CA ASN A 298 -48.55 -36.84 3.82
C ASN A 298 -47.18 -36.88 4.52
N PHE A 299 -47.08 -36.23 5.68
CA PHE A 299 -45.83 -36.10 6.45
C PHE A 299 -45.98 -36.78 7.82
N GLY A 300 -45.84 -38.12 7.84
CA GLY A 300 -45.92 -38.95 9.03
C GLY A 300 -44.57 -39.20 9.75
N LYS A 301 -44.56 -40.13 10.69
CA LYS A 301 -43.34 -40.49 11.47
C LYS A 301 -42.24 -41.08 10.58
N ALA A 302 -42.60 -41.93 9.63
CA ALA A 302 -41.66 -42.56 8.70
C ALA A 302 -40.97 -41.51 7.78
N GLU A 303 -41.73 -40.54 7.28
CA GLU A 303 -41.18 -39.45 6.46
C GLU A 303 -40.25 -38.54 7.23
N ARG A 304 -40.53 -38.28 8.51
CA ARG A 304 -39.63 -37.52 9.39
C ARG A 304 -38.33 -38.25 9.61
N GLU A 305 -38.37 -39.55 9.85
CA GLU A 305 -37.14 -40.38 10.01
C GLU A 305 -36.33 -40.43 8.72
N GLN A 306 -36.99 -40.60 7.58
CA GLN A 306 -36.35 -40.58 6.26
C GLN A 306 -35.67 -39.23 5.98
N ARG A 307 -36.38 -38.12 6.25
CA ARG A 307 -35.81 -36.75 6.13
C ARG A 307 -34.60 -36.56 7.03
N LYS A 308 -34.68 -37.01 8.27
CA LYS A 308 -33.56 -36.96 9.22
C LYS A 308 -32.36 -37.77 8.74
N ALA A 309 -32.58 -38.95 8.18
CA ALA A 309 -31.53 -39.77 7.59
C ALA A 309 -30.85 -39.11 6.39
N LEU A 310 -31.63 -38.49 5.48
CA LEU A 310 -31.10 -37.77 4.31
C LEU A 310 -30.23 -36.56 4.74
N PHE A 311 -30.67 -35.79 5.72
CA PHE A 311 -29.84 -34.70 6.26
C PHE A 311 -28.57 -35.20 6.98
N ALA A 312 -28.66 -36.34 7.67
CA ALA A 312 -27.48 -36.94 8.31
C ALA A 312 -26.43 -37.39 7.28
N GLU A 313 -26.90 -37.99 6.16
CA GLU A 313 -26.00 -38.42 5.07
C GLU A 313 -25.39 -37.17 4.35
N ALA A 314 -26.18 -36.15 4.07
CA ALA A 314 -25.68 -34.88 3.52
C ALA A 314 -24.62 -34.25 4.44
N ARG A 315 -24.85 -34.26 5.75
CA ARG A 315 -23.89 -33.73 6.74
C ARG A 315 -22.59 -34.52 6.73
N LYS A 316 -22.67 -35.86 6.70
CA LYS A 316 -21.49 -36.73 6.65
C LYS A 316 -20.64 -36.49 5.39
N ILE A 317 -21.29 -36.33 4.23
CA ILE A 317 -20.60 -36.00 2.98
C ILE A 317 -19.98 -34.61 3.06
N MET A 318 -20.66 -33.61 3.62
CA MET A 318 -20.12 -32.27 3.79
C MET A 318 -18.94 -32.24 4.77
N GLU A 319 -18.92 -33.07 5.80
CA GLU A 319 -17.76 -33.24 6.67
C GLU A 319 -16.55 -33.82 5.91
N GLN A 320 -16.76 -34.79 5.04
CA GLN A 320 -15.71 -35.31 4.15
C GLN A 320 -15.21 -34.22 3.19
N VAL A 321 -16.11 -33.41 2.62
CA VAL A 321 -15.74 -32.26 1.78
C VAL A 321 -14.88 -31.28 2.56
N SER A 322 -15.28 -30.92 3.78
CA SER A 322 -14.51 -29.99 4.64
C SER A 322 -13.11 -30.52 4.96
N ASN A 323 -13.00 -31.81 5.30
CA ASN A 323 -11.71 -32.44 5.60
C ASN A 323 -10.79 -32.46 4.36
N SER A 324 -11.36 -32.78 3.18
CA SER A 324 -10.61 -32.77 1.93
C SER A 324 -10.18 -31.37 1.51
N GLU A 325 -11.01 -30.35 1.73
CA GLU A 325 -10.64 -28.95 1.50
C GLU A 325 -9.49 -28.49 2.40
N GLN A 326 -9.54 -28.86 3.69
CA GLN A 326 -8.46 -28.58 4.61
C GLN A 326 -7.15 -29.28 4.19
N TYR A 327 -7.24 -30.52 3.70
CA TYR A 327 -6.08 -31.25 3.17
C TYR A 327 -5.49 -30.53 1.96
N ILE A 328 -6.32 -30.16 0.97
CA ILE A 328 -5.86 -29.43 -0.23
C ILE A 328 -5.22 -28.08 0.15
N MET A 329 -5.83 -27.33 1.07
CA MET A 329 -5.24 -26.07 1.55
C MET A 329 -3.87 -26.30 2.20
N LYS A 330 -3.74 -27.30 3.06
CA LYS A 330 -2.47 -27.64 3.71
C LYS A 330 -1.42 -28.10 2.69
N ASP A 331 -1.79 -28.88 1.69
CA ASP A 331 -0.90 -29.33 0.62
C ASP A 331 -0.37 -28.13 -0.20
N VAL A 332 -1.26 -27.24 -0.64
CA VAL A 332 -0.90 -26.02 -1.37
C VAL A 332 0.04 -25.14 -0.53
N ILE A 333 -0.27 -24.91 0.73
CA ILE A 333 0.53 -24.08 1.64
C ILE A 333 1.89 -24.72 1.90
N SER A 334 1.97 -26.03 2.14
CA SER A 334 3.23 -26.74 2.45
C SER A 334 4.19 -26.77 1.26
N LYS A 335 3.68 -26.73 0.03
CA LYS A 335 4.49 -26.70 -1.20
C LYS A 335 5.00 -25.30 -1.55
N ALA A 336 4.45 -24.25 -0.95
CA ALA A 336 4.91 -22.90 -1.19
C ALA A 336 6.31 -22.66 -0.58
N GLN A 337 7.22 -22.13 -1.36
CA GLN A 337 8.56 -21.72 -0.91
C GLN A 337 8.51 -20.36 -0.22
N VAL A 338 7.69 -19.47 -0.76
CA VAL A 338 7.48 -18.13 -0.25
C VAL A 338 5.99 -17.87 -0.07
N ILE A 339 5.62 -17.38 1.10
CA ILE A 339 4.29 -16.86 1.37
C ILE A 339 4.37 -15.34 1.39
N THR A 340 3.51 -14.68 0.62
CA THR A 340 3.44 -13.22 0.57
C THR A 340 2.11 -12.72 1.12
N ALA A 341 2.14 -11.70 1.98
CA ALA A 341 0.95 -11.11 2.61
C ALA A 341 1.17 -9.64 2.99
N THR A 342 0.10 -8.93 3.33
CA THR A 342 0.24 -7.68 4.09
C THR A 342 0.66 -7.98 5.53
N LEU A 343 1.15 -6.97 6.27
CA LEU A 343 1.55 -7.15 7.68
C LEU A 343 0.45 -7.81 8.51
N VAL A 344 -0.77 -7.28 8.47
CA VAL A 344 -1.93 -7.85 9.16
C VAL A 344 -2.37 -9.17 8.50
N GLY A 345 -2.28 -9.27 7.18
CA GLY A 345 -2.58 -10.49 6.43
C GLY A 345 -1.69 -11.69 6.78
N ALA A 346 -0.53 -11.47 7.39
CA ALA A 346 0.32 -12.53 7.93
C ALA A 346 -0.36 -13.34 9.06
N ASN A 347 -1.42 -12.80 9.68
CA ASN A 347 -2.24 -13.51 10.65
C ASN A 347 -3.56 -14.05 10.09
N HIS A 348 -3.69 -14.12 8.75
CA HIS A 348 -4.84 -14.73 8.12
C HIS A 348 -5.02 -16.19 8.59
N TYR A 349 -6.27 -16.61 8.83
CA TYR A 349 -6.60 -17.90 9.44
C TYR A 349 -5.94 -19.12 8.76
N THR A 350 -5.59 -19.03 7.49
CA THR A 350 -4.94 -20.11 6.74
C THR A 350 -3.46 -20.27 7.04
N VAL A 351 -2.79 -19.21 7.51
CA VAL A 351 -1.32 -19.16 7.72
C VAL A 351 -0.90 -18.72 9.13
N ARG A 352 -1.86 -18.35 9.97
CA ARG A 352 -1.55 -17.81 11.31
C ARG A 352 -0.80 -18.77 12.23
N GLU A 353 -0.97 -20.09 12.05
CA GLU A 353 -0.32 -21.12 12.85
C GLU A 353 1.06 -21.55 12.31
N LEU A 354 1.49 -20.94 11.19
CA LEU A 354 2.78 -21.24 10.60
C LEU A 354 3.90 -20.46 11.29
N GLU A 355 5.04 -21.11 11.42
CA GLU A 355 6.30 -20.51 11.85
C GLU A 355 7.28 -20.49 10.66
N TYR A 356 8.07 -19.45 10.57
CA TYR A 356 8.99 -19.25 9.47
C TYR A 356 10.42 -19.14 9.96
N HIS A 357 11.37 -19.60 9.17
CA HIS A 357 12.78 -19.33 9.45
C HIS A 357 13.08 -17.83 9.30
N THR A 358 12.59 -17.24 8.23
CA THR A 358 12.87 -15.84 7.89
C THR A 358 11.58 -15.10 7.54
N VAL A 359 11.44 -13.90 8.08
CA VAL A 359 10.45 -12.91 7.68
C VAL A 359 11.15 -11.74 7.01
N VAL A 360 10.66 -11.31 5.85
CA VAL A 360 11.12 -10.13 5.13
C VAL A 360 10.00 -9.09 5.16
N ILE A 361 10.29 -7.91 5.69
CA ILE A 361 9.37 -6.76 5.70
C ILE A 361 9.89 -5.73 4.71
N ASP A 362 9.25 -5.63 3.54
CA ASP A 362 9.54 -4.57 2.57
C ASP A 362 8.73 -3.33 2.87
N GLU A 363 9.20 -2.16 2.43
CA GLU A 363 8.64 -0.85 2.76
C GLU A 363 8.50 -0.64 4.28
N ALA A 364 9.44 -1.16 5.06
CA ALA A 364 9.43 -1.10 6.53
C ALA A 364 9.48 0.34 7.07
N GLY A 365 9.97 1.31 6.27
CA GLY A 365 9.90 2.75 6.58
C GLY A 365 8.49 3.32 6.57
N GLN A 366 7.52 2.63 5.98
CA GLN A 366 6.10 3.03 5.92
C GLN A 366 5.21 2.17 6.82
N ALA A 367 5.79 1.20 7.52
CA ALA A 367 5.06 0.26 8.35
C ALA A 367 4.88 0.80 9.77
N LEU A 368 3.65 0.81 10.26
CA LEU A 368 3.41 1.02 11.69
C LEU A 368 4.12 -0.08 12.49
N GLU A 369 4.89 0.30 13.49
CA GLU A 369 5.61 -0.68 14.29
C GLU A 369 4.69 -1.75 14.90
N PRO A 370 3.52 -1.42 15.49
CA PRO A 370 2.60 -2.44 16.00
C PRO A 370 2.22 -3.52 14.97
N ALA A 371 2.09 -3.15 13.70
CA ALA A 371 1.78 -4.10 12.64
C ALA A 371 2.97 -5.01 12.29
N CYS A 372 4.21 -4.50 12.42
CA CYS A 372 5.42 -5.30 12.16
C CYS A 372 5.55 -6.48 13.14
N TRP A 373 5.07 -6.34 14.36
CA TRP A 373 5.16 -7.40 15.36
C TRP A 373 4.33 -8.64 15.00
N ILE A 374 3.27 -8.49 14.18
CA ILE A 374 2.44 -9.64 13.75
C ILE A 374 3.27 -10.69 13.00
N PRO A 375 3.98 -10.39 11.90
CA PRO A 375 4.83 -11.37 11.22
C PRO A 375 6.11 -11.68 12.00
N ILE A 376 6.68 -10.73 12.75
CA ILE A 376 7.93 -10.93 13.50
C ILE A 376 7.81 -12.05 14.54
N LEU A 377 6.68 -12.14 15.24
CA LEU A 377 6.43 -13.18 16.24
C LEU A 377 6.40 -14.59 15.67
N LYS A 378 6.38 -14.74 14.35
CA LYS A 378 6.38 -16.02 13.63
C LYS A 378 7.76 -16.39 13.07
N ALA A 379 8.81 -15.58 13.33
CA ALA A 379 10.10 -15.71 12.69
C ALA A 379 11.25 -15.92 13.70
N GLN A 380 12.31 -16.57 13.22
CA GLN A 380 13.59 -16.65 13.91
C GLN A 380 14.55 -15.54 13.45
N LYS A 381 14.43 -15.10 12.19
CA LYS A 381 15.24 -14.08 11.54
C LYS A 381 14.35 -13.06 10.84
N VAL A 382 14.70 -11.79 10.95
CA VAL A 382 13.97 -10.68 10.34
C VAL A 382 14.88 -9.89 9.41
N ILE A 383 14.37 -9.59 8.22
CA ILE A 383 15.00 -8.68 7.27
C ILE A 383 14.07 -7.48 7.13
N LEU A 384 14.57 -6.31 7.50
CA LEU A 384 13.88 -5.03 7.31
C LEU A 384 14.44 -4.35 6.07
N ALA A 385 13.58 -4.04 5.12
CA ALA A 385 13.96 -3.31 3.92
C ALA A 385 13.08 -2.09 3.74
N GLY A 386 13.68 -0.96 3.42
CA GLY A 386 12.95 0.29 3.27
C GLY A 386 13.88 1.49 3.20
N ASP A 387 13.25 2.65 3.32
CA ASP A 387 13.96 3.91 3.38
C ASP A 387 13.29 4.82 4.42
N HIS A 388 13.95 5.04 5.55
CA HIS A 388 13.46 5.89 6.62
C HIS A 388 13.59 7.39 6.32
N GLN A 389 14.25 7.75 5.23
CA GLN A 389 14.35 9.11 4.70
C GLN A 389 13.22 9.45 3.72
N GLN A 390 12.28 8.52 3.51
CA GLN A 390 11.05 8.73 2.78
C GLN A 390 9.85 8.86 3.71
N LEU A 391 8.61 8.81 3.18
CA LEU A 391 7.41 9.00 3.97
C LEU A 391 7.28 7.99 5.11
N PRO A 392 6.94 8.46 6.32
CA PRO A 392 6.59 7.60 7.44
C PRO A 392 5.20 6.97 7.22
N PRO A 393 4.77 6.03 8.08
CA PRO A 393 3.41 5.53 8.06
C PRO A 393 2.38 6.65 8.26
N THR A 394 1.21 6.48 7.63
CA THR A 394 0.10 7.41 7.82
C THR A 394 -0.49 7.23 9.22
N ILE A 395 -0.54 8.31 10.01
CA ILE A 395 -1.07 8.36 11.37
C ILE A 395 -2.11 9.46 11.44
N LYS A 396 -3.25 9.20 12.07
CA LYS A 396 -4.36 10.13 12.24
C LYS A 396 -4.20 11.01 13.49
N SER A 397 -3.64 10.44 14.54
CA SER A 397 -3.39 11.15 15.80
C SER A 397 -2.06 11.90 15.76
N GLU A 398 -2.10 13.22 15.72
CA GLU A 398 -0.89 14.03 15.88
C GLU A 398 -0.18 13.79 17.22
N GLU A 399 -0.95 13.54 18.28
CA GLU A 399 -0.42 13.24 19.60
C GLU A 399 0.36 11.92 19.57
N ALA A 400 -0.22 10.85 19.04
CA ALA A 400 0.47 9.57 18.91
C ALA A 400 1.73 9.67 18.03
N ALA A 401 1.65 10.42 16.93
CA ALA A 401 2.79 10.66 16.04
C ALA A 401 3.94 11.35 16.77
N ARG A 402 3.68 12.47 17.47
CA ARG A 402 4.69 13.23 18.24
C ARG A 402 5.29 12.41 19.37
N ASN A 403 4.52 11.54 20.01
CA ASN A 403 4.96 10.70 21.12
C ASN A 403 5.72 9.44 20.68
N GLY A 404 5.92 9.25 19.36
CA GLY A 404 6.84 8.26 18.80
C GLY A 404 6.20 7.16 17.94
N LEU A 405 4.88 7.18 17.68
CA LEU A 405 4.27 6.21 16.77
C LEU A 405 4.74 6.38 15.32
N ALA A 406 5.14 7.61 14.93
CA ALA A 406 5.69 7.92 13.61
C ALA A 406 7.10 7.35 13.39
N THR A 407 7.83 7.02 14.46
CA THR A 407 9.16 6.40 14.36
C THR A 407 8.99 4.90 14.11
N THR A 408 9.37 4.45 12.93
CA THR A 408 9.18 3.05 12.53
C THR A 408 10.18 2.10 13.20
N LEU A 409 9.86 0.81 13.19
CA LEU A 409 10.79 -0.23 13.67
C LEU A 409 12.10 -0.23 12.85
N LEU A 410 12.03 0.05 11.55
CA LEU A 410 13.20 0.22 10.69
C LEU A 410 14.09 1.36 11.20
N GLU A 411 13.53 2.55 11.40
CA GLU A 411 14.27 3.74 11.84
C GLU A 411 14.94 3.50 13.20
N LYS A 412 14.24 2.89 14.16
CA LYS A 412 14.80 2.53 15.46
C LYS A 412 15.99 1.56 15.33
N ASN A 413 15.85 0.53 14.50
CA ASN A 413 16.89 -0.48 14.35
C ASN A 413 18.09 0.01 13.53
N VAL A 414 17.91 0.95 12.61
CA VAL A 414 19.03 1.66 11.95
C VAL A 414 19.89 2.39 12.98
N LEU A 415 19.26 2.97 14.01
CA LEU A 415 19.97 3.69 15.08
C LEU A 415 20.60 2.73 16.11
N HIS A 416 19.90 1.67 16.49
CA HIS A 416 20.37 0.73 17.52
C HIS A 416 21.45 -0.23 17.00
N HIS A 417 21.37 -0.61 15.72
CA HIS A 417 22.19 -1.66 15.11
C HIS A 417 22.75 -1.22 13.74
N PRO A 418 23.54 -0.12 13.68
CA PRO A 418 24.09 0.38 12.42
C PRO A 418 24.98 -0.65 11.69
N GLU A 419 25.56 -1.61 12.42
CA GLU A 419 26.36 -2.71 11.87
C GLU A 419 25.56 -3.69 11.01
N THR A 420 24.23 -3.75 11.17
CA THR A 420 23.34 -4.62 10.37
C THR A 420 22.83 -3.94 9.10
N VAL A 421 23.13 -2.66 8.93
CA VAL A 421 22.60 -1.83 7.84
C VAL A 421 23.49 -1.90 6.62
N THR A 422 22.92 -2.25 5.48
CA THR A 422 23.59 -2.09 4.18
C THR A 422 22.84 -1.04 3.35
N LEU A 423 23.51 0.06 3.04
CA LEU A 423 23.00 1.09 2.15
C LEU A 423 23.23 0.67 0.70
N LEU A 424 22.17 0.75 -0.12
CA LEU A 424 22.29 0.61 -1.56
C LEU A 424 22.73 1.96 -2.15
N GLU A 425 23.94 2.02 -2.71
CA GLU A 425 24.59 3.29 -3.04
C GLU A 425 24.39 3.73 -4.49
N GLU A 426 23.97 2.86 -5.37
CA GLU A 426 23.82 3.15 -6.80
C GLU A 426 22.36 3.13 -7.24
N GLN A 427 21.89 4.23 -7.81
CA GLN A 427 20.51 4.37 -8.28
C GLN A 427 20.44 4.39 -9.83
N TYR A 428 19.32 3.88 -10.38
CA TYR A 428 19.08 3.67 -11.80
C TYR A 428 17.82 4.42 -12.30
N ARG A 429 17.48 5.54 -11.66
CA ARG A 429 16.25 6.29 -11.95
C ARG A 429 16.54 7.69 -12.47
N MET A 430 17.26 8.47 -11.66
CA MET A 430 17.33 9.93 -11.77
C MET A 430 18.61 10.38 -12.47
N HIS A 431 18.50 11.48 -13.23
CA HIS A 431 19.66 12.26 -13.61
C HIS A 431 20.47 12.68 -12.36
N GLU A 432 21.80 12.72 -12.47
CA GLU A 432 22.68 13.00 -11.32
C GLU A 432 22.38 14.36 -10.66
N THR A 433 22.09 15.41 -11.44
CA THR A 433 21.74 16.73 -10.93
C THR A 433 20.43 16.71 -10.13
N ILE A 434 19.42 15.94 -10.56
CA ILE A 434 18.15 15.80 -9.82
C ILE A 434 18.39 15.12 -8.46
N MET A 435 19.21 14.08 -8.47
CA MET A 435 19.50 13.30 -7.28
C MET A 435 20.42 14.04 -6.30
N GLY A 436 21.30 14.95 -6.78
CA GLY A 436 22.44 15.47 -6.03
C GLY A 436 22.07 16.11 -4.69
N TYR A 437 20.99 16.91 -4.67
CA TYR A 437 20.53 17.51 -3.42
C TYR A 437 20.00 16.48 -2.41
N SER A 438 19.20 15.54 -2.87
CA SER A 438 18.73 14.43 -2.01
C SER A 438 19.89 13.57 -1.50
N ALA A 439 20.89 13.28 -2.32
CA ALA A 439 22.08 12.55 -1.92
C ALA A 439 22.85 13.26 -0.81
N LYS A 440 22.99 14.59 -0.92
CA LYS A 440 23.69 15.43 0.07
C LYS A 440 22.96 15.45 1.42
N VAL A 441 21.65 15.66 1.40
CA VAL A 441 20.87 15.92 2.63
C VAL A 441 20.48 14.62 3.35
N PHE A 442 20.10 13.59 2.61
CA PHE A 442 19.50 12.39 3.20
C PHE A 442 20.40 11.16 3.20
N TYR A 443 21.43 11.13 2.34
CA TYR A 443 22.24 9.91 2.14
C TYR A 443 23.74 10.16 2.24
N GLU A 444 24.18 11.20 2.95
CA GLU A 444 25.59 11.50 3.25
C GLU A 444 26.49 11.53 2.00
N ASN A 445 25.97 11.95 0.85
CA ASN A 445 26.64 11.90 -0.46
C ASN A 445 27.09 10.48 -0.91
N LYS A 446 26.57 9.42 -0.29
CA LYS A 446 26.91 8.04 -0.66
C LYS A 446 26.14 7.55 -1.88
N LEU A 447 24.97 8.15 -2.17
CA LEU A 447 24.14 7.78 -3.31
C LEU A 447 24.73 8.32 -4.61
N LYS A 448 24.90 7.44 -5.61
CA LYS A 448 25.48 7.75 -6.93
C LYS A 448 24.52 7.34 -8.05
N ALA A 449 24.49 8.10 -9.14
CA ALA A 449 23.76 7.73 -10.32
C ALA A 449 24.56 6.74 -11.17
N HIS A 450 23.94 5.64 -11.57
CA HIS A 450 24.55 4.73 -12.52
C HIS A 450 24.73 5.42 -13.89
N GLN A 451 25.81 5.09 -14.60
CA GLN A 451 26.15 5.72 -15.88
C GLN A 451 25.03 5.71 -16.93
N SER A 452 24.12 4.74 -16.87
CA SER A 452 22.98 4.65 -17.81
C SER A 452 21.93 5.73 -17.62
N VAL A 453 21.91 6.40 -16.47
CA VAL A 453 20.90 7.42 -16.11
C VAL A 453 21.53 8.75 -15.68
N ALA A 454 22.82 8.76 -15.34
CA ALA A 454 23.49 9.92 -14.79
C ALA A 454 23.35 11.18 -15.68
N GLN A 455 23.38 10.99 -16.99
CA GLN A 455 23.32 12.05 -18.00
C GLN A 455 22.06 11.97 -18.89
N GLN A 456 21.01 11.24 -18.46
CA GLN A 456 19.78 11.14 -19.26
C GLN A 456 19.04 12.47 -19.29
N LEU A 457 18.75 12.99 -20.45
CA LEU A 457 18.02 14.22 -20.67
C LEU A 457 16.64 13.95 -21.29
N LEU A 458 15.74 14.93 -21.20
CA LEU A 458 14.46 14.87 -21.86
C LEU A 458 14.59 15.05 -23.38
N PHE A 459 15.48 15.97 -23.78
CA PHE A 459 15.92 16.20 -25.16
C PHE A 459 17.34 16.80 -25.14
N ASP A 460 18.00 16.86 -26.30
CA ASP A 460 19.37 17.38 -26.39
C ASP A 460 19.45 18.83 -25.87
N ALA A 461 20.44 19.09 -25.00
CA ALA A 461 20.69 20.36 -24.33
C ALA A 461 19.58 20.82 -23.36
N ASP A 462 18.70 19.91 -22.91
CA ASP A 462 17.74 20.23 -21.84
C ASP A 462 18.45 20.38 -20.49
N VAL A 463 17.83 21.19 -19.61
CA VAL A 463 18.28 21.37 -18.22
C VAL A 463 17.48 20.44 -17.30
N PRO A 464 18.12 19.48 -16.62
CA PRO A 464 17.42 18.46 -15.85
C PRO A 464 16.76 18.97 -14.56
N LEU A 465 17.25 20.11 -14.02
CA LEU A 465 16.73 20.75 -12.81
C LEU A 465 16.38 22.19 -13.10
N SER A 466 15.24 22.68 -12.59
CA SER A 466 14.90 24.10 -12.56
C SER A 466 14.19 24.44 -11.24
N PHE A 467 14.66 25.47 -10.57
CA PHE A 467 13.92 26.15 -9.51
C PHE A 467 13.43 27.47 -10.08
N ILE A 468 12.11 27.66 -10.15
CA ILE A 468 11.50 28.89 -10.68
C ILE A 468 10.98 29.70 -9.49
N ASP A 469 11.67 30.78 -9.21
CA ASP A 469 11.35 31.66 -8.10
C ASP A 469 10.20 32.61 -8.44
N THR A 470 9.15 32.58 -7.61
CA THR A 470 7.97 33.45 -7.72
C THR A 470 8.03 34.64 -6.78
N ALA A 471 9.14 34.87 -6.06
CA ALA A 471 9.31 36.02 -5.19
C ALA A 471 9.12 37.33 -5.95
N GLY A 472 8.32 38.24 -5.38
CA GLY A 472 8.02 39.53 -5.98
C GLY A 472 7.01 39.53 -7.13
N CYS A 473 6.50 38.35 -7.53
CA CYS A 473 5.46 38.27 -8.59
C CYS A 473 4.04 38.57 -8.10
N GLY A 474 3.85 38.78 -6.79
CA GLY A 474 2.53 39.04 -6.22
C GLY A 474 1.64 37.80 -6.14
N PHE A 475 2.23 36.60 -6.19
CA PHE A 475 1.51 35.34 -6.03
C PHE A 475 1.30 35.06 -4.55
N GLU A 476 0.11 35.34 -4.04
CA GLU A 476 -0.21 35.21 -2.64
C GLU A 476 -0.97 33.92 -2.34
N GLU A 477 -0.59 33.23 -1.26
CA GLU A 477 -1.33 32.07 -0.80
C GLU A 477 -2.70 32.46 -0.25
N LYS A 478 -3.69 31.58 -0.45
CA LYS A 478 -5.05 31.72 0.06
C LYS A 478 -5.37 30.54 0.96
N LEU A 479 -5.88 30.83 2.15
CA LEU A 479 -6.39 29.82 3.06
C LEU A 479 -7.83 29.47 2.66
N ASP A 480 -8.11 28.20 2.42
CA ASP A 480 -9.43 27.67 2.16
C ASP A 480 -9.72 26.54 3.17
N GLY A 481 -10.47 26.89 4.21
CA GLY A 481 -10.70 25.99 5.36
C GLY A 481 -9.40 25.62 6.07
N THR A 482 -9.04 24.33 6.03
CA THR A 482 -7.80 23.80 6.61
C THR A 482 -6.68 23.60 5.59
N SER A 483 -6.91 23.93 4.31
CA SER A 483 -5.94 23.76 3.23
C SER A 483 -5.51 25.11 2.65
N THR A 484 -4.39 25.11 1.95
CA THR A 484 -3.82 26.31 1.31
C THR A 484 -3.79 26.10 -0.19
N SER A 485 -4.04 27.17 -0.94
CA SER A 485 -3.85 27.26 -2.39
C SER A 485 -3.11 28.54 -2.77
N ASN A 486 -2.51 28.54 -3.93
CA ASN A 486 -1.93 29.72 -4.57
C ASN A 486 -2.36 29.69 -6.05
N PRO A 487 -3.51 30.31 -6.37
CA PRO A 487 -4.07 30.23 -7.71
C PRO A 487 -3.18 30.82 -8.79
N GLU A 488 -2.44 31.88 -8.47
CA GLU A 488 -1.53 32.56 -9.38
C GLU A 488 -0.31 31.67 -9.69
N GLU A 489 0.28 30.99 -8.67
CA GLU A 489 1.33 29.99 -8.88
C GLU A 489 0.83 28.80 -9.70
N ALA A 490 -0.41 28.34 -9.44
CA ALA A 490 -1.02 27.26 -10.22
C ALA A 490 -1.20 27.64 -11.69
N ALA A 491 -1.70 28.85 -11.97
CA ALA A 491 -1.88 29.35 -13.34
C ALA A 491 -0.54 29.49 -14.06
N PHE A 492 0.48 30.01 -13.38
CA PHE A 492 1.83 30.09 -13.89
C PHE A 492 2.40 28.71 -14.22
N LEU A 493 2.24 27.74 -13.31
CA LEU A 493 2.68 26.36 -13.52
C LEU A 493 2.04 25.75 -14.77
N ILE A 494 0.72 25.87 -14.93
CA ILE A 494 0.01 25.32 -16.08
C ILE A 494 0.45 26.02 -17.38
N LYS A 495 0.70 27.33 -17.38
CA LYS A 495 1.27 28.06 -18.52
C LYS A 495 2.64 27.51 -18.91
N HIS A 496 3.55 27.38 -17.95
CA HIS A 496 4.90 26.81 -18.17
C HIS A 496 4.84 25.35 -18.66
N LEU A 497 3.97 24.54 -18.07
CA LEU A 497 3.74 23.14 -18.48
C LEU A 497 3.23 23.07 -19.93
N THR A 498 2.33 23.98 -20.31
CA THR A 498 1.80 24.07 -21.68
C THR A 498 2.93 24.33 -22.69
N GLN A 499 3.82 25.26 -22.40
CA GLN A 499 4.98 25.56 -23.27
C GLN A 499 5.91 24.35 -23.40
N LEU A 500 6.22 23.68 -22.27
CA LEU A 500 7.01 22.46 -22.30
C LEU A 500 6.32 21.36 -23.12
N ALA A 501 5.02 21.17 -22.93
CA ALA A 501 4.25 20.15 -23.66
C ALA A 501 4.22 20.40 -25.17
N ILE A 502 4.10 21.65 -25.61
CA ILE A 502 4.20 22.03 -27.02
C ILE A 502 5.59 21.69 -27.57
N SER A 503 6.65 22.05 -26.84
CA SER A 503 8.04 21.73 -27.23
C SER A 503 8.28 20.23 -27.33
N LEU A 504 7.75 19.44 -26.37
CA LEU A 504 7.82 17.98 -26.38
C LEU A 504 7.00 17.37 -27.51
N GLY A 505 5.82 17.93 -27.82
CA GLY A 505 4.98 17.47 -28.94
C GLY A 505 5.64 17.62 -30.31
N ALA A 506 6.58 18.57 -30.44
CA ALA A 506 7.40 18.71 -31.65
C ALA A 506 8.51 17.65 -31.76
N GLN A 507 8.93 17.06 -30.65
CA GLN A 507 10.06 16.12 -30.57
C GLN A 507 9.64 14.66 -30.42
N TYR A 508 8.52 14.41 -29.74
CA TYR A 508 8.03 13.07 -29.42
C TYR A 508 6.73 12.76 -30.16
N LYS A 509 6.60 11.51 -30.62
CA LYS A 509 5.31 11.00 -31.09
C LYS A 509 4.37 10.80 -29.89
N ALA A 510 3.06 10.94 -30.10
CA ALA A 510 2.06 10.85 -29.03
C ALA A 510 2.19 9.61 -28.13
N LYS A 511 2.51 8.45 -28.70
CA LYS A 511 2.72 7.20 -27.93
C LYS A 511 3.95 7.24 -27.01
N ASP A 512 5.00 7.93 -27.44
CA ASP A 512 6.30 8.01 -26.77
C ASP A 512 6.44 9.30 -25.94
N PHE A 513 5.37 10.09 -25.85
CA PHE A 513 5.33 11.35 -25.10
C PHE A 513 5.70 11.09 -23.63
N PRO A 514 6.61 11.89 -23.04
CA PRO A 514 7.08 11.72 -21.68
C PRO A 514 5.94 11.77 -20.65
N SER A 515 6.05 10.94 -19.63
CA SER A 515 5.14 10.94 -18.50
C SER A 515 5.41 12.12 -17.57
N ILE A 516 4.36 12.87 -17.18
CA ILE A 516 4.49 14.08 -16.39
C ILE A 516 3.70 13.93 -15.07
N ALA A 517 4.30 14.31 -13.95
CA ALA A 517 3.60 14.53 -12.70
C ALA A 517 3.59 16.01 -12.32
N VAL A 518 2.47 16.47 -11.81
CA VAL A 518 2.34 17.75 -11.13
C VAL A 518 1.98 17.46 -9.68
N ILE A 519 2.84 17.87 -8.77
CA ILE A 519 2.77 17.50 -7.35
C ILE A 519 2.62 18.77 -6.50
N SER A 520 1.69 18.76 -5.55
CA SER A 520 1.66 19.74 -4.48
C SER A 520 1.38 19.06 -3.13
N PRO A 521 1.95 19.54 -2.02
CA PRO A 521 1.61 19.04 -0.68
C PRO A 521 0.21 19.41 -0.22
N TYR A 522 -0.46 20.37 -0.88
CA TYR A 522 -1.74 20.92 -0.47
C TYR A 522 -2.87 20.43 -1.38
N LYS A 523 -3.89 19.83 -0.76
CA LYS A 523 -5.03 19.25 -1.49
C LYS A 523 -5.81 20.29 -2.29
N GLN A 524 -5.98 21.51 -1.74
CA GLN A 524 -6.67 22.59 -2.45
C GLN A 524 -5.90 23.06 -3.68
N GLN A 525 -4.56 23.15 -3.60
CA GLN A 525 -3.72 23.45 -4.75
C GLN A 525 -3.85 22.39 -5.85
N VAL A 526 -3.93 21.12 -5.48
CA VAL A 526 -4.15 20.01 -6.42
C VAL A 526 -5.50 20.16 -7.14
N ILE A 527 -6.55 20.57 -6.43
CA ILE A 527 -7.88 20.83 -7.04
C ILE A 527 -7.77 21.97 -8.06
N THR A 528 -7.19 23.10 -7.67
CA THR A 528 -6.99 24.26 -8.56
C THR A 528 -6.17 23.89 -9.81
N LEU A 529 -5.08 23.13 -9.64
CA LEU A 529 -4.25 22.65 -10.76
C LEU A 529 -5.03 21.73 -11.71
N LYS A 530 -5.89 20.86 -11.19
CA LYS A 530 -6.75 19.98 -12.02
C LYS A 530 -7.76 20.78 -12.83
N GLU A 531 -8.42 21.74 -12.21
CA GLU A 531 -9.38 22.63 -12.89
C GLU A 531 -8.71 23.42 -14.02
N LEU A 532 -7.54 24.00 -13.77
CA LEU A 532 -6.78 24.72 -14.79
C LEU A 532 -6.31 23.79 -15.91
N LEU A 533 -5.89 22.58 -15.60
CA LEU A 533 -5.48 21.58 -16.59
C LEU A 533 -6.65 21.14 -17.49
N GLU A 534 -7.86 21.04 -16.96
CA GLU A 534 -9.07 20.73 -17.73
C GLU A 534 -9.43 21.83 -18.72
N HIS A 535 -9.11 23.08 -18.39
CA HIS A 535 -9.38 24.25 -19.23
C HIS A 535 -8.23 24.64 -20.18
N ALA A 536 -7.15 23.84 -20.22
CA ALA A 536 -6.00 24.06 -21.10
C ALA A 536 -6.10 23.19 -22.37
N PRO A 537 -6.59 23.72 -23.51
CA PRO A 537 -6.85 22.94 -24.72
C PRO A 537 -5.58 22.35 -25.33
N GLU A 538 -4.44 23.00 -25.19
CA GLU A 538 -3.14 22.56 -25.70
C GLU A 538 -2.64 21.31 -24.97
N LEU A 539 -3.07 21.08 -23.74
CA LEU A 539 -2.70 19.91 -22.91
C LEU A 539 -3.63 18.71 -23.11
N GLN A 540 -4.80 18.90 -23.74
CA GLN A 540 -5.78 17.83 -23.95
C GLN A 540 -5.22 16.62 -24.72
N PRO A 541 -4.39 16.77 -25.77
CA PRO A 541 -3.79 15.64 -26.48
C PRO A 541 -2.88 14.76 -25.60
N TYR A 542 -2.39 15.30 -24.48
CA TYR A 542 -1.44 14.65 -23.59
C TYR A 542 -2.04 14.34 -22.22
N ARG A 543 -3.36 14.48 -22.06
CA ARG A 543 -4.05 14.37 -20.78
C ARG A 543 -3.75 13.06 -20.04
N ASP A 544 -3.69 11.95 -20.77
CA ASP A 544 -3.40 10.63 -20.22
C ASP A 544 -1.94 10.47 -19.74
N LYS A 545 -1.05 11.37 -20.13
CA LYS A 545 0.36 11.39 -19.74
C LYS A 545 0.64 12.30 -18.54
N ILE A 546 -0.32 13.16 -18.17
CA ILE A 546 -0.19 14.15 -17.11
C ILE A 546 -1.02 13.72 -15.89
N ALA A 547 -0.37 13.52 -14.78
CA ALA A 547 -1.02 13.18 -13.50
C ALA A 547 -0.83 14.33 -12.50
N VAL A 548 -1.93 14.82 -11.89
CA VAL A 548 -1.89 15.87 -10.86
C VAL A 548 -2.39 15.30 -9.55
N ASN A 549 -1.55 15.28 -8.50
CA ASN A 549 -1.96 14.76 -7.20
C ASN A 549 -1.04 15.24 -6.06
N THR A 550 -1.38 14.86 -4.83
CA THR A 550 -0.52 15.07 -3.65
C THR A 550 0.68 14.13 -3.66
N ILE A 551 1.70 14.46 -2.86
CA ILE A 551 2.97 13.71 -2.77
C ILE A 551 2.72 12.22 -2.45
N ASP A 552 1.85 11.94 -1.49
CA ASP A 552 1.57 10.57 -1.02
C ASP A 552 1.05 9.66 -2.14
N SER A 553 0.31 10.23 -3.10
CA SER A 553 -0.23 9.48 -4.25
C SER A 553 0.82 9.04 -5.27
N PHE A 554 1.98 9.68 -5.28
CA PHE A 554 3.09 9.35 -6.18
C PHE A 554 4.12 8.43 -5.53
N GLN A 555 3.91 8.00 -4.31
CA GLN A 555 4.84 7.08 -3.65
C GLN A 555 4.94 5.76 -4.43
N GLY A 556 6.16 5.25 -4.60
CA GLY A 556 6.44 4.06 -5.41
C GLY A 556 6.37 4.27 -6.93
N GLN A 557 5.94 5.44 -7.41
CA GLN A 557 5.85 5.77 -8.83
C GLN A 557 7.05 6.62 -9.27
N GLU A 558 7.27 6.71 -10.57
CA GLU A 558 8.25 7.60 -11.20
C GLU A 558 7.68 8.20 -12.48
N ARG A 559 8.19 9.36 -12.88
CA ARG A 559 7.81 10.08 -14.10
C ARG A 559 9.04 10.65 -14.79
N ASP A 560 8.95 10.84 -16.09
CA ASP A 560 10.05 11.47 -16.85
C ASP A 560 10.22 12.93 -16.44
N VAL A 561 9.11 13.64 -16.22
CA VAL A 561 9.06 15.05 -15.78
C VAL A 561 8.24 15.17 -14.51
N VAL A 562 8.75 15.92 -13.54
CA VAL A 562 8.02 16.25 -12.32
C VAL A 562 8.01 17.76 -12.11
N TYR A 563 6.82 18.32 -11.95
CA TYR A 563 6.57 19.65 -11.44
C TYR A 563 6.20 19.58 -9.97
N ILE A 564 6.77 20.47 -9.15
CA ILE A 564 6.40 20.64 -7.74
C ILE A 564 5.93 22.08 -7.53
N SER A 565 4.68 22.25 -7.14
CA SER A 565 4.11 23.53 -6.69
C SER A 565 4.22 23.60 -5.17
N LEU A 566 5.06 24.49 -4.64
CA LEU A 566 5.28 24.62 -3.20
C LEU A 566 4.18 25.41 -2.51
N THR A 567 3.43 26.23 -3.27
CA THR A 567 2.18 26.90 -2.85
C THR A 567 2.37 28.02 -1.83
N ARG A 568 3.35 27.89 -0.91
CA ARG A 568 3.53 28.82 0.22
C ARG A 568 4.19 30.13 -0.21
N SER A 569 3.48 31.22 0.08
CA SER A 569 3.95 32.60 -0.11
C SER A 569 3.23 33.50 0.90
N ASN A 570 3.92 33.88 1.97
CA ASN A 570 3.37 34.69 3.06
C ASN A 570 4.45 35.47 3.81
N THR A 571 4.05 36.56 4.45
CA THR A 571 4.95 37.44 5.21
C THR A 571 5.40 36.88 6.57
N ASP A 572 4.69 35.85 7.07
CA ASP A 572 4.97 35.24 8.37
C ASP A 572 6.04 34.13 8.28
N ASN A 573 6.54 33.82 7.10
CA ASN A 573 7.47 32.70 6.82
C ASN A 573 6.94 31.33 7.29
N LYS A 574 5.63 31.11 7.22
CA LYS A 574 5.01 29.83 7.61
C LYS A 574 5.00 28.88 6.44
N ILE A 575 5.65 27.73 6.57
CA ILE A 575 5.72 26.70 5.52
C ILE A 575 4.75 25.52 5.69
N GLY A 576 4.11 25.36 6.86
CA GLY A 576 3.12 24.32 7.09
C GLY A 576 3.64 22.91 6.77
N PHE A 577 2.95 22.17 5.90
CA PHE A 577 3.31 20.79 5.53
C PHE A 577 4.68 20.64 4.85
N LEU A 578 5.27 21.73 4.35
CA LEU A 578 6.63 21.73 3.80
C LEU A 578 7.71 21.51 4.87
N SER A 579 7.39 21.60 6.16
CA SER A 579 8.30 21.30 7.27
C SER A 579 8.71 19.81 7.31
N ASP A 580 7.91 18.90 6.77
CA ASP A 580 8.31 17.51 6.62
C ASP A 580 9.16 17.34 5.35
N ILE A 581 10.47 17.50 5.50
CA ILE A 581 11.43 17.42 4.39
C ILE A 581 11.48 16.05 3.71
N ARG A 582 11.05 14.97 4.38
CA ARG A 582 10.95 13.63 3.79
C ARG A 582 9.90 13.60 2.67
N ARG A 583 8.83 14.41 2.78
CA ARG A 583 7.85 14.61 1.70
C ARG A 583 8.50 15.22 0.46
N MET A 584 9.35 16.22 0.66
CA MET A 584 10.10 16.81 -0.44
C MET A 584 11.10 15.84 -1.05
N ASN A 585 11.80 15.05 -0.24
CA ASN A 585 12.66 13.98 -0.76
C ASN A 585 11.89 13.03 -1.67
N VAL A 586 10.69 12.60 -1.24
CA VAL A 586 9.83 11.75 -2.07
C VAL A 586 9.43 12.46 -3.36
N ALA A 587 8.95 13.71 -3.30
CA ALA A 587 8.49 14.45 -4.47
C ALA A 587 9.61 14.63 -5.51
N MET A 588 10.78 15.11 -5.09
CA MET A 588 11.95 15.33 -5.96
C MET A 588 12.42 14.03 -6.62
N THR A 589 12.48 12.94 -5.85
CA THR A 589 12.99 11.64 -6.33
C THR A 589 12.01 10.85 -7.20
N ARG A 590 10.86 11.45 -7.55
CA ARG A 590 9.95 10.90 -8.58
C ARG A 590 10.42 11.22 -9.99
N ALA A 591 11.22 12.28 -10.17
CA ALA A 591 11.69 12.72 -11.48
C ALA A 591 12.82 11.84 -12.01
N ARG A 592 12.71 11.43 -13.27
CA ARG A 592 13.77 10.69 -13.97
C ARG A 592 14.71 11.65 -14.71
N LYS A 593 14.16 12.51 -15.55
CA LYS A 593 14.89 13.32 -16.53
C LYS A 593 14.80 14.82 -16.28
N LYS A 594 13.66 15.29 -15.74
CA LYS A 594 13.46 16.72 -15.48
C LYS A 594 12.67 16.95 -14.20
N LEU A 595 13.19 17.82 -13.35
CA LEU A 595 12.55 18.30 -12.13
C LEU A 595 12.39 19.81 -12.20
N ILE A 596 11.16 20.30 -12.07
CA ILE A 596 10.85 21.73 -12.02
C ILE A 596 10.16 22.00 -10.69
N VAL A 597 10.77 22.86 -9.87
CA VAL A 597 10.21 23.27 -8.56
C VAL A 597 9.84 24.74 -8.67
N ILE A 598 8.60 25.07 -8.31
CA ILE A 598 8.07 26.45 -8.36
C ILE A 598 7.70 26.86 -6.94
N GLY A 599 8.16 28.03 -6.52
CA GLY A 599 7.84 28.56 -5.19
C GLY A 599 8.49 29.90 -4.89
N ASP A 600 8.03 30.53 -3.84
CA ASP A 600 8.47 31.84 -3.36
C ASP A 600 9.71 31.71 -2.46
N SER A 601 10.87 32.10 -2.99
CA SER A 601 12.13 32.06 -2.24
C SER A 601 12.11 32.93 -1.00
N SER A 602 11.35 34.03 -0.98
CA SER A 602 11.27 34.94 0.17
C SER A 602 10.64 34.26 1.40
N THR A 603 9.64 33.41 1.19
CA THR A 603 9.03 32.59 2.26
C THR A 603 9.87 31.38 2.59
N LEU A 604 10.43 30.69 1.60
CA LEU A 604 11.08 29.39 1.73
C LEU A 604 12.47 29.47 2.36
N SER A 605 13.24 30.52 2.06
CA SER A 605 14.65 30.67 2.52
C SER A 605 14.79 30.81 4.04
N ALA A 606 13.69 31.02 4.76
CA ALA A 606 13.70 30.98 6.23
C ALA A 606 13.97 29.57 6.80
N PHE A 607 13.94 28.52 5.97
CA PHE A 607 14.13 27.14 6.38
C PHE A 607 15.37 26.55 5.69
N ASP A 608 16.28 26.01 6.48
CA ASP A 608 17.60 25.54 6.03
C ASP A 608 17.53 24.58 4.85
N PHE A 609 16.55 23.66 4.85
CA PHE A 609 16.38 22.72 3.75
C PHE A 609 16.08 23.43 2.41
N TYR A 610 15.15 24.38 2.40
CA TYR A 610 14.79 25.09 1.16
C TYR A 610 15.84 26.12 0.76
N ALA A 611 16.43 26.81 1.73
CA ALA A 611 17.59 27.69 1.48
C ALA A 611 18.73 26.91 0.82
N GLY A 612 19.04 25.73 1.35
CA GLY A 612 20.05 24.84 0.79
C GLY A 612 19.68 24.30 -0.61
N PHE A 613 18.40 24.03 -0.89
CA PHE A 613 17.94 23.62 -2.22
C PHE A 613 18.04 24.76 -3.24
N ILE A 614 17.68 25.98 -2.84
CA ILE A 614 17.82 27.16 -3.69
C ILE A 614 19.29 27.41 -4.03
N SER A 615 20.18 27.40 -3.03
CA SER A 615 21.63 27.52 -3.25
C SER A 615 22.16 26.41 -4.16
N TYR A 616 21.68 25.17 -3.99
CA TYR A 616 22.05 24.07 -4.90
C TYR A 616 21.59 24.33 -6.33
N ALA A 617 20.37 24.85 -6.53
CA ALA A 617 19.89 25.21 -7.85
C ALA A 617 20.73 26.34 -8.49
N GLU A 618 21.16 27.34 -7.71
CA GLU A 618 22.11 28.38 -8.16
C GLU A 618 23.46 27.78 -8.58
N GLU A 619 24.04 26.88 -7.76
CA GLU A 619 25.28 26.18 -8.07
C GLU A 619 25.19 25.37 -9.38
N GLN A 620 24.03 24.79 -9.66
CA GLN A 620 23.75 24.02 -10.87
C GLN A 620 23.31 24.89 -12.06
N GLN A 621 23.31 26.22 -11.94
CA GLN A 621 22.78 27.15 -12.95
C GLN A 621 21.31 26.85 -13.35
N ALA A 622 20.54 26.37 -12.37
CA ALA A 622 19.16 25.92 -12.51
C ALA A 622 18.15 26.87 -11.82
N TYR A 623 18.60 27.98 -11.28
CA TYR A 623 17.75 29.01 -10.68
C TYR A 623 17.27 29.97 -11.76
N LEU A 624 15.94 30.14 -11.86
CA LEU A 624 15.26 30.98 -12.83
C LEU A 624 14.26 31.89 -12.11
N SER A 625 14.01 33.08 -12.63
CA SER A 625 12.95 33.94 -12.12
C SER A 625 11.65 33.71 -12.90
N ALA A 626 10.52 33.67 -12.21
CA ALA A 626 9.21 33.61 -12.88
C ALA A 626 8.96 34.81 -13.79
N TRP A 627 9.59 35.95 -13.54
CA TRP A 627 9.55 37.13 -14.42
C TRP A 627 10.03 36.82 -15.85
N GLU A 628 10.97 35.90 -16.01
CA GLU A 628 11.46 35.51 -17.35
C GLU A 628 10.40 34.86 -18.24
N PHE A 629 9.31 34.40 -17.62
CA PHE A 629 8.20 33.69 -18.29
C PHE A 629 6.88 34.47 -18.30
N MET A 630 6.85 35.70 -17.74
CA MET A 630 5.62 36.48 -17.65
C MET A 630 5.19 37.04 -19.02
N ASP A 631 6.15 37.40 -19.86
CA ASP A 631 5.92 38.04 -21.17
C ASP A 631 5.75 37.05 -22.33
N ILE A 632 5.74 35.77 -22.02
CA ILE A 632 5.56 34.68 -22.97
C ILE A 632 4.10 34.15 -22.85
#